data_cc8d3b5c1b8fd9d87427d14407eb9cfc
#
_entry.id   cc8d3b5c1b8fd9d87427d14407eb9cfc
#
_cell.length_a   1.000
_cell.length_b   1.000
_cell.length_c   1.000
_cell.angle_alpha   90.00
_cell.angle_beta   90.00
_cell.angle_gamma   90.00
#
_symmetry.space_group_name_H-M   'P 1'
#
loop_
_entity.id
_entity.type
_entity.pdbx_description
1 polymer ?
#
loop_
_entity_poly.entity_id
_entity_poly.type
_entity_poly.pdbx_seq_one_letter_code
_entity_poly.pdbx_strand_id
1 'polypeptide(L)'
;PYTTLFRSHSPWEYGLELDVEGWVDINQLIKSLHKDDCWNKLNENDLHTMIEKSDKKRHEISTGKIRAVYGHSTQQKISKEATIPPKILYHGTASRFMDKIMKKGLLPQERQYVHLSSDVETAILVGQRRDDEPVLLKINALEAWNEGIKFYFANEKIWLADYIPNKYISI
;
A
#
# COMPACT_ATOMS: atom_id res chain seq x y z
N PRO A 1 16.12 -4.87 -4.87
CA PRO A 1 16.02 -4.10 -6.12
C PRO A 1 14.76 -4.42 -6.92
N TYR A 2 14.25 -5.68 -6.95
CA TYR A 2 13.03 -6.08 -7.69
C TYR A 2 11.79 -5.28 -7.32
N THR A 3 11.68 -4.87 -6.06
CA THR A 3 10.47 -4.19 -5.54
C THR A 3 10.23 -2.79 -6.09
N THR A 4 11.22 -2.17 -6.74
CA THR A 4 11.09 -0.82 -7.30
C THR A 4 10.44 -0.86 -8.68
N LEU A 5 10.71 -1.88 -9.47
CA LEU A 5 10.11 -2.11 -10.80
C LEU A 5 8.61 -2.44 -10.73
N PHE A 6 8.20 -3.19 -9.70
CA PHE A 6 6.80 -3.54 -9.46
C PHE A 6 6.00 -2.45 -8.73
N ARG A 7 6.65 -1.38 -8.30
CA ARG A 7 5.91 -0.26 -7.78
C ARG A 7 5.13 0.34 -8.95
N SER A 8 3.85 0.26 -8.89
CA SER A 8 2.86 0.90 -9.76
C SER A 8 2.97 2.43 -9.75
N HIS A 9 4.22 2.93 -9.82
CA HIS A 9 4.51 4.36 -9.86
C HIS A 9 4.60 4.87 -11.31
N SER A 10 5.11 4.04 -12.22
CA SER A 10 5.28 4.41 -13.64
C SER A 10 5.16 3.17 -14.56
N PRO A 11 4.03 2.43 -14.55
CA PRO A 11 3.88 1.23 -15.39
C PRO A 11 4.00 1.56 -16.89
N TRP A 12 3.64 2.77 -17.31
CA TRP A 12 3.77 3.23 -18.69
C TRP A 12 5.22 3.30 -19.20
N GLU A 13 6.20 3.52 -18.32
CA GLU A 13 7.63 3.51 -18.69
C GLU A 13 8.07 2.12 -19.18
N TYR A 14 7.37 1.10 -18.72
CA TYR A 14 7.61 -0.30 -19.11
C TYR A 14 6.59 -0.81 -20.13
N GLY A 15 5.67 0.04 -20.60
CA GLY A 15 4.61 -0.34 -21.53
C GLY A 15 3.63 -1.36 -20.92
N LEU A 16 3.40 -1.30 -19.59
CA LEU A 16 2.49 -2.19 -18.89
C LEU A 16 1.10 -1.57 -18.83
N GLU A 17 0.09 -2.37 -19.17
CA GLU A 17 -1.33 -2.01 -19.07
C GLU A 17 -1.92 -2.65 -17.81
N LEU A 18 -2.25 -1.82 -16.82
CA LEU A 18 -2.92 -2.26 -15.61
C LEU A 18 -4.43 -2.20 -15.80
N ASP A 19 -5.14 -3.23 -15.36
CA ASP A 19 -6.60 -3.16 -15.27
C ASP A 19 -7.06 -2.29 -14.07
N VAL A 20 -8.37 -2.12 -13.90
CA VAL A 20 -8.97 -1.26 -12.87
C VAL A 20 -8.63 -1.68 -11.43
N GLU A 21 -8.22 -2.93 -11.24
CA GLU A 21 -7.79 -3.48 -9.95
C GLU A 21 -6.25 -3.53 -9.80
N GLY A 22 -5.52 -3.05 -10.81
CA GLY A 22 -4.07 -2.99 -10.84
C GLY A 22 -3.38 -4.28 -11.25
N TRP A 23 -4.09 -5.22 -11.86
CA TRP A 23 -3.50 -6.44 -12.40
C TRP A 23 -2.81 -6.19 -13.75
N VAL A 24 -1.70 -6.88 -13.96
CA VAL A 24 -0.99 -6.96 -15.24
C VAL A 24 -0.73 -8.44 -15.57
N ASP A 25 -0.78 -8.78 -16.84
CA ASP A 25 -0.43 -10.11 -17.32
C ASP A 25 1.05 -10.42 -17.04
N ILE A 26 1.35 -11.61 -16.48
CA ILE A 26 2.70 -12.01 -16.10
C ILE A 26 3.62 -12.06 -17.32
N ASN A 27 3.14 -12.54 -18.46
CA ASN A 27 3.96 -12.63 -19.67
C ASN A 27 4.29 -11.22 -20.22
N GLN A 28 3.31 -10.29 -20.14
CA GLN A 28 3.56 -8.89 -20.52
C GLN A 28 4.64 -8.28 -19.63
N LEU A 29 4.58 -8.52 -18.31
CA LEU A 29 5.57 -8.05 -17.36
C LEU A 29 6.96 -8.64 -17.65
N ILE A 30 7.06 -9.98 -17.77
CA ILE A 30 8.33 -10.67 -18.07
C ILE A 30 8.94 -10.15 -19.37
N LYS A 31 8.14 -10.04 -20.44
CA LYS A 31 8.58 -9.50 -21.72
C LYS A 31 9.11 -8.05 -21.62
N SER A 32 8.49 -7.24 -20.78
CA SER A 32 8.94 -5.89 -20.51
C SER A 32 10.27 -5.86 -19.76
N LEU A 33 10.43 -6.75 -18.78
CA LEU A 33 11.66 -6.87 -17.98
C LEU A 33 12.83 -7.43 -18.80
N HIS A 34 12.58 -8.32 -19.76
CA HIS A 34 13.62 -8.86 -20.64
C HIS A 34 14.28 -7.82 -21.55
N LYS A 35 13.74 -6.60 -21.63
CA LYS A 35 14.41 -5.49 -22.33
C LYS A 35 15.64 -4.97 -21.57
N ASP A 36 15.77 -5.31 -20.30
CA ASP A 36 16.91 -5.00 -19.46
C ASP A 36 17.79 -6.26 -19.35
N ASP A 37 19.07 -6.16 -19.70
CA ASP A 37 20.02 -7.27 -19.70
C ASP A 37 20.13 -7.96 -18.33
N CYS A 38 19.90 -7.22 -17.25
CA CYS A 38 19.90 -7.77 -15.88
C CYS A 38 18.77 -8.77 -15.63
N TRP A 39 17.70 -8.75 -16.43
CA TRP A 39 16.48 -9.52 -16.24
C TRP A 39 16.12 -10.48 -17.37
N ASN A 40 17.01 -10.63 -18.36
CA ASN A 40 16.76 -11.40 -19.57
C ASN A 40 16.51 -12.91 -19.33
N LYS A 41 16.79 -13.44 -18.13
CA LYS A 41 16.55 -14.83 -17.73
C LYS A 41 15.39 -15.00 -16.74
N LEU A 42 14.74 -13.90 -16.35
CA LEU A 42 13.62 -13.93 -15.41
C LEU A 42 12.45 -14.75 -15.98
N ASN A 43 11.88 -15.61 -15.14
CA ASN A 43 10.72 -16.41 -15.48
C ASN A 43 9.62 -16.31 -14.40
N GLU A 44 8.45 -16.92 -14.64
CA GLU A 44 7.31 -16.87 -13.72
C GLU A 44 7.62 -17.52 -12.36
N ASN A 45 8.40 -18.59 -12.31
CA ASN A 45 8.78 -19.25 -11.05
C ASN A 45 9.63 -18.32 -10.17
N ASP A 46 10.46 -17.45 -10.78
CA ASP A 46 11.24 -16.46 -10.05
C ASP A 46 10.33 -15.44 -9.37
N LEU A 47 9.22 -15.04 -10.03
CA LEU A 47 8.22 -14.15 -9.45
C LEU A 47 7.49 -14.80 -8.27
N HIS A 48 7.09 -16.07 -8.40
CA HIS A 48 6.51 -16.82 -7.28
C HIS A 48 7.48 -16.91 -6.09
N THR A 49 8.73 -17.31 -6.36
CA THR A 49 9.77 -17.40 -5.34
C THR A 49 10.02 -16.06 -4.65
N MET A 50 10.01 -14.96 -5.39
CA MET A 50 10.16 -13.61 -4.83
C MET A 50 9.01 -13.26 -3.88
N ILE A 51 7.78 -13.59 -4.24
CA ILE A 51 6.60 -13.31 -3.40
C ILE A 51 6.63 -14.16 -2.13
N GLU A 52 6.95 -15.44 -2.25
CA GLU A 52 7.03 -16.37 -1.12
C GLU A 52 8.11 -15.99 -0.12
N LYS A 53 9.30 -15.61 -0.59
CA LYS A 53 10.44 -15.20 0.24
C LYS A 53 10.36 -13.76 0.76
N SER A 54 9.35 -13.00 0.34
CA SER A 54 9.19 -11.61 0.78
C SER A 54 8.53 -11.56 2.16
N ASP A 55 9.23 -11.00 3.16
CA ASP A 55 8.69 -10.73 4.50
C ASP A 55 7.46 -9.81 4.45
N LYS A 56 7.37 -8.98 3.41
CA LYS A 56 6.26 -8.05 3.17
C LYS A 56 5.52 -8.51 1.93
N LYS A 57 4.42 -9.21 2.10
CA LYS A 57 3.53 -9.61 0.99
C LYS A 57 2.92 -8.36 0.33
N ARG A 58 3.68 -7.79 -0.62
CA ARG A 58 3.30 -6.59 -1.36
C ARG A 58 2.70 -6.89 -2.72
N HIS A 59 2.86 -8.11 -3.19
CA HIS A 59 2.42 -8.57 -4.50
C HIS A 59 1.61 -9.85 -4.33
N GLU A 60 0.69 -10.05 -5.23
CA GLU A 60 -0.07 -11.29 -5.34
C GLU A 60 -0.15 -11.72 -6.79
N ILE A 61 -0.22 -13.03 -7.01
CA ILE A 61 -0.40 -13.66 -8.31
C ILE A 61 -1.72 -14.42 -8.30
N SER A 62 -2.52 -14.23 -9.32
CA SER A 62 -3.75 -14.98 -9.55
C SER A 62 -4.03 -15.10 -11.05
N THR A 63 -4.39 -16.30 -11.50
CA THR A 63 -4.81 -16.56 -12.89
C THR A 63 -3.89 -15.99 -13.98
N GLY A 64 -2.55 -16.17 -13.82
CA GLY A 64 -1.55 -15.67 -14.77
C GLY A 64 -1.35 -14.16 -14.76
N LYS A 65 -1.87 -13.47 -13.77
CA LYS A 65 -1.71 -12.04 -13.54
C LYS A 65 -1.01 -11.76 -12.22
N ILE A 66 -0.33 -10.63 -12.13
CA ILE A 66 0.33 -10.14 -10.92
C ILE A 66 -0.11 -8.69 -10.63
N ARG A 67 -0.27 -8.33 -9.35
CA ARG A 67 -0.46 -6.95 -8.94
C ARG A 67 0.26 -6.61 -7.63
N ALA A 68 0.46 -5.32 -7.41
CA ALA A 68 0.79 -4.81 -6.09
C ALA A 68 -0.48 -4.67 -5.25
N VAL A 69 -0.45 -5.16 -4.01
CA VAL A 69 -1.61 -5.12 -3.10
C VAL A 69 -1.86 -3.71 -2.55
N TYR A 70 -0.79 -2.90 -2.41
CA TYR A 70 -0.85 -1.53 -1.89
C TYR A 70 0.36 -0.69 -2.30
N GLY A 71 0.30 0.63 -2.06
CA GLY A 71 1.41 1.56 -2.28
C GLY A 71 1.41 2.21 -3.66
N HIS A 72 0.28 2.18 -4.36
CA HIS A 72 0.13 2.80 -5.68
C HIS A 72 0.22 4.33 -5.63
N SER A 73 0.84 4.91 -6.65
CA SER A 73 0.88 6.35 -6.92
C SER A 73 0.60 6.67 -8.39
N THR A 74 -0.03 5.73 -9.13
CA THR A 74 -0.48 5.96 -10.51
C THR A 74 -1.62 6.98 -10.55
N GLN A 75 -1.80 7.67 -11.68
CA GLN A 75 -2.88 8.64 -11.87
C GLN A 75 -4.27 7.98 -11.80
N GLN A 76 -4.39 6.75 -12.34
CA GLN A 76 -5.62 5.97 -12.22
C GLN A 76 -5.71 5.35 -10.83
N LYS A 77 -6.77 5.71 -10.07
CA LYS A 77 -7.02 5.14 -8.76
C LYS A 77 -7.40 3.66 -8.88
N ILE A 78 -6.62 2.79 -8.25
CA ILE A 78 -6.88 1.35 -8.20
C ILE A 78 -8.10 1.11 -7.30
N SER A 79 -9.16 0.55 -7.87
CA SER A 79 -10.39 0.23 -7.13
C SER A 79 -10.14 -0.89 -6.12
N LYS A 80 -10.74 -0.76 -4.94
CA LYS A 80 -10.70 -1.78 -3.89
C LYS A 80 -12.08 -1.95 -3.29
N GLU A 81 -12.38 -3.18 -2.87
CA GLU A 81 -13.61 -3.47 -2.16
C GLU A 81 -13.54 -2.97 -0.72
N ALA A 82 -14.55 -2.22 -0.30
CA ALA A 82 -14.63 -1.70 1.06
C ALA A 82 -14.94 -2.85 2.04
N THR A 83 -14.19 -2.91 3.12
CA THR A 83 -14.24 -4.00 4.10
C THR A 83 -14.32 -3.42 5.51
N ILE A 84 -15.11 -4.05 6.39
CA ILE A 84 -15.27 -3.64 7.79
C ILE A 84 -13.90 -3.73 8.49
N PRO A 85 -13.37 -2.61 9.03
CA PRO A 85 -12.08 -2.62 9.70
C PRO A 85 -12.17 -3.19 11.12
N PRO A 86 -11.04 -3.56 11.75
CA PRO A 86 -10.98 -3.81 13.17
C PRO A 86 -11.35 -2.53 13.96
N LYS A 87 -11.65 -2.68 15.25
CA LYS A 87 -12.04 -1.55 16.11
C LYS A 87 -11.01 -0.41 16.09
N ILE A 88 -9.74 -0.78 16.15
CA ILE A 88 -8.61 0.16 16.22
C ILE A 88 -7.61 -0.19 15.12
N LEU A 89 -7.09 0.84 14.48
CA LEU A 89 -5.92 0.81 13.61
C LEU A 89 -4.89 1.84 14.08
N TYR A 90 -3.67 1.74 13.56
CA TYR A 90 -2.55 2.58 13.99
C TYR A 90 -1.88 3.26 12.80
N HIS A 91 -1.26 4.42 13.07
CA HIS A 91 -0.46 5.13 12.08
C HIS A 91 0.77 5.76 12.74
N GLY A 92 1.95 5.36 12.30
CA GLY A 92 3.21 5.98 12.72
C GLY A 92 3.55 7.15 11.82
N THR A 93 3.80 8.32 12.41
CA THR A 93 4.10 9.56 11.67
C THR A 93 5.23 10.35 12.33
N ALA A 94 5.85 11.25 11.57
CA ALA A 94 6.83 12.17 12.14
C ALA A 94 6.16 13.29 12.93
N SER A 95 6.77 13.70 14.04
CA SER A 95 6.29 14.76 14.94
C SER A 95 5.96 16.07 14.22
N ARG A 96 6.77 16.45 13.22
CA ARG A 96 6.56 17.65 12.38
C ARG A 96 5.25 17.68 11.59
N PHE A 97 4.55 16.54 11.44
CA PHE A 97 3.27 16.47 10.73
C PHE A 97 2.05 16.56 11.65
N MET A 98 2.25 16.53 12.97
CA MET A 98 1.17 16.45 13.95
C MET A 98 0.17 17.61 13.82
N ASP A 99 0.65 18.86 13.76
CA ASP A 99 -0.23 20.04 13.63
C ASP A 99 -1.14 19.97 12.40
N LYS A 100 -0.59 19.46 11.29
CA LYS A 100 -1.35 19.31 10.04
C LYS A 100 -2.38 18.18 10.15
N ILE A 101 -1.99 17.06 10.79
CA ILE A 101 -2.87 15.91 10.99
C ILE A 101 -4.02 16.26 11.94
N MET A 102 -3.74 16.93 13.06
CA MET A 102 -4.76 17.33 14.01
C MET A 102 -5.74 18.37 13.47
N LYS A 103 -5.31 19.18 12.49
CA LYS A 103 -6.19 20.15 11.82
C LYS A 103 -6.98 19.56 10.66
N LYS A 104 -6.37 18.69 9.86
CA LYS A 104 -6.92 18.22 8.57
C LYS A 104 -7.24 16.74 8.50
N GLY A 105 -6.90 15.96 9.55
CA GLY A 105 -6.95 14.50 9.49
C GLY A 105 -5.78 13.88 8.69
N LEU A 106 -5.82 12.55 8.52
CA LEU A 106 -4.87 11.83 7.69
C LEU A 106 -5.32 11.83 6.23
N LEU A 107 -4.45 12.32 5.37
CA LEU A 107 -4.64 12.39 3.93
C LEU A 107 -3.67 11.45 3.20
N PRO A 108 -4.02 10.91 2.03
CA PRO A 108 -3.17 10.00 1.26
C PRO A 108 -1.81 10.58 0.84
N GLN A 109 -1.71 11.91 0.72
CA GLN A 109 -0.58 12.65 0.17
C GLN A 109 -0.31 12.24 -1.30
N GLU A 110 0.93 11.79 -1.60
CA GLU A 110 1.33 11.31 -2.94
C GLU A 110 0.80 9.90 -3.26
N ARG A 111 0.13 9.24 -2.33
CA ARG A 111 -0.43 7.90 -2.51
C ARG A 111 -1.92 7.97 -2.82
N GLN A 112 -2.48 6.86 -3.28
CA GLN A 112 -3.92 6.78 -3.54
C GLN A 112 -4.75 6.63 -2.27
N TYR A 113 -4.16 6.10 -1.20
CA TYR A 113 -4.82 5.79 0.08
C TYR A 113 -3.95 6.14 1.28
N VAL A 114 -4.59 6.46 2.39
CA VAL A 114 -3.95 6.49 3.72
C VAL A 114 -3.59 5.05 4.09
N HIS A 115 -2.35 4.85 4.58
CA HIS A 115 -1.89 3.54 5.05
C HIS A 115 -1.98 3.48 6.56
N LEU A 116 -2.63 2.44 7.06
CA LEU A 116 -2.82 2.16 8.48
C LEU A 116 -2.25 0.78 8.80
N SER A 117 -1.87 0.56 10.04
CA SER A 117 -1.35 -0.72 10.52
C SER A 117 -2.33 -1.37 11.48
N SER A 118 -2.41 -2.71 11.44
CA SER A 118 -3.23 -3.47 12.39
C SER A 118 -2.62 -3.55 13.79
N ASP A 119 -1.31 -3.33 13.91
CA ASP A 119 -0.55 -3.41 15.15
C ASP A 119 0.40 -2.22 15.35
N VAL A 120 0.74 -1.98 16.62
CA VAL A 120 1.60 -0.86 17.05
C VAL A 120 3.02 -1.00 16.51
N GLU A 121 3.60 -2.19 16.55
CA GLU A 121 4.97 -2.45 16.13
C GLU A 121 5.17 -2.10 14.65
N THR A 122 4.26 -2.57 13.80
CA THR A 122 4.27 -2.24 12.36
C THR A 122 4.12 -0.74 12.14
N ALA A 123 3.24 -0.06 12.88
CA ALA A 123 3.05 1.38 12.76
C ALA A 123 4.32 2.17 13.12
N ILE A 124 4.99 1.81 14.21
CA ILE A 124 6.26 2.42 14.63
C ILE A 124 7.32 2.19 13.57
N LEU A 125 7.53 0.95 13.12
CA LEU A 125 8.51 0.64 12.06
C LEU A 125 8.27 1.39 10.74
N VAL A 126 7.01 1.68 10.42
CA VAL A 126 6.68 2.51 9.26
C VAL A 126 6.99 3.97 9.52
N GLY A 127 6.70 4.49 10.70
CA GLY A 127 6.98 5.87 11.12
C GLY A 127 8.47 6.17 11.17
N GLN A 128 9.28 5.23 11.66
CA GLN A 128 10.74 5.32 11.76
C GLN A 128 11.46 5.53 10.41
N ARG A 129 10.80 5.33 9.30
CA ARG A 129 11.36 5.67 7.99
C ARG A 129 11.45 7.19 7.75
N ARG A 130 10.79 7.99 8.57
CA ARG A 130 10.70 9.44 8.43
C ARG A 130 11.10 10.24 9.67
N ASP A 131 11.17 9.57 10.82
CA ASP A 131 11.51 10.15 12.12
C ASP A 131 12.00 9.02 13.03
N ASP A 132 13.13 9.17 13.68
CA ASP A 132 13.72 8.16 14.58
C ASP A 132 12.81 7.91 15.79
N GLU A 133 12.08 8.95 16.22
CA GLU A 133 11.08 8.90 17.30
C GLU A 133 9.68 9.23 16.75
N PRO A 134 9.03 8.30 16.04
CA PRO A 134 7.75 8.57 15.43
C PRO A 134 6.64 8.68 16.47
N VAL A 135 5.70 9.57 16.22
CA VAL A 135 4.46 9.64 16.98
C VAL A 135 3.53 8.53 16.52
N LEU A 136 3.01 7.76 17.46
CA LEU A 136 2.02 6.72 17.21
C LEU A 136 0.61 7.32 17.33
N LEU A 137 -0.17 7.24 16.27
CA LEU A 137 -1.57 7.62 16.25
C LEU A 137 -2.45 6.38 16.33
N LYS A 138 -3.46 6.45 17.18
CA LYS A 138 -4.53 5.47 17.32
C LYS A 138 -5.76 5.95 16.58
N ILE A 139 -6.34 5.11 15.75
CA ILE A 139 -7.47 5.42 14.88
C ILE A 139 -8.69 4.59 15.32
N ASN A 140 -9.80 5.23 15.69
CA ASN A 140 -11.08 4.58 15.97
C ASN A 140 -11.73 4.15 14.64
N ALA A 141 -11.19 3.11 14.03
CA ALA A 141 -11.53 2.73 12.65
C ALA A 141 -12.96 2.22 12.51
N LEU A 142 -13.45 1.41 13.46
CA LEU A 142 -14.83 0.91 13.42
C LEU A 142 -15.86 2.03 13.59
N GLU A 143 -15.58 3.01 14.45
CA GLU A 143 -16.44 4.19 14.63
C GLU A 143 -16.48 5.01 13.33
N ALA A 144 -15.31 5.27 12.74
CA ALA A 144 -15.21 5.95 11.46
C ALA A 144 -15.97 5.21 10.34
N TRP A 145 -15.88 3.88 10.31
CA TRP A 145 -16.63 3.04 9.36
C TRP A 145 -18.15 3.21 9.52
N ASN A 146 -18.64 3.16 10.76
CA ASN A 146 -20.07 3.33 11.06
C ASN A 146 -20.60 4.71 10.64
N GLU A 147 -19.73 5.71 10.58
CA GLU A 147 -20.04 7.05 10.08
C GLU A 147 -19.72 7.25 8.59
N GLY A 148 -19.45 6.16 7.85
CA GLY A 148 -19.35 6.14 6.38
C GLY A 148 -17.95 6.27 5.79
N ILE A 149 -16.88 6.30 6.61
CA ILE A 149 -15.49 6.27 6.10
C ILE A 149 -15.18 4.86 5.57
N LYS A 150 -14.70 4.78 4.34
CA LYS A 150 -14.36 3.50 3.71
C LYS A 150 -12.96 3.04 4.08
N PHE A 151 -12.86 1.78 4.44
CA PHE A 151 -11.61 1.08 4.69
C PHE A 151 -11.46 -0.10 3.73
N TYR A 152 -10.23 -0.47 3.44
CA TYR A 152 -9.90 -1.52 2.48
C TYR A 152 -8.82 -2.41 3.10
N PHE A 153 -9.06 -3.72 3.07
CA PHE A 153 -8.06 -4.69 3.51
C PHE A 153 -6.94 -4.80 2.46
N ALA A 154 -5.71 -4.66 2.87
CA ALA A 154 -4.56 -4.89 1.98
C ALA A 154 -3.83 -6.20 2.31
N ASN A 155 -3.54 -6.43 3.59
CA ASN A 155 -3.04 -7.69 4.12
C ASN A 155 -3.21 -7.70 5.66
N GLU A 156 -2.77 -8.77 6.33
CA GLU A 156 -2.90 -8.95 7.78
C GLU A 156 -2.37 -7.76 8.62
N LYS A 157 -1.35 -7.06 8.12
CA LYS A 157 -0.70 -5.94 8.82
C LYS A 157 -1.09 -4.56 8.31
N ILE A 158 -1.67 -4.45 7.11
CA ILE A 158 -1.90 -3.17 6.43
C ILE A 158 -3.36 -3.02 6.03
N TRP A 159 -3.92 -1.90 6.42
CA TRP A 159 -5.22 -1.40 6.01
C TRP A 159 -5.08 -0.08 5.26
N LEU A 160 -6.06 0.23 4.44
CA LEU A 160 -6.10 1.45 3.65
C LEU A 160 -7.39 2.20 3.92
N ALA A 161 -7.36 3.51 3.76
CA ALA A 161 -8.55 4.36 3.81
C ALA A 161 -8.42 5.52 2.82
N ASP A 162 -9.55 6.04 2.33
CA ASP A 162 -9.53 7.23 1.46
C ASP A 162 -9.02 8.46 2.23
N TYR A 163 -9.46 8.59 3.47
CA TYR A 163 -9.19 9.72 4.35
C TYR A 163 -9.60 9.36 5.77
N ILE A 164 -8.94 9.89 6.79
CA ILE A 164 -9.36 9.75 8.20
C ILE A 164 -9.53 11.14 8.81
N PRO A 165 -10.77 11.55 9.16
CA PRO A 165 -11.03 12.78 9.90
C PRO A 165 -10.30 12.79 11.25
N ASN A 166 -9.87 13.98 11.68
CA ASN A 166 -9.14 14.15 12.93
C ASN A 166 -9.91 13.68 14.18
N LYS A 167 -11.25 13.76 14.17
CA LYS A 167 -12.10 13.32 15.30
C LYS A 167 -11.95 11.84 15.66
N TYR A 168 -11.46 11.00 14.75
CA TYR A 168 -11.20 9.58 14.98
C TYR A 168 -9.75 9.29 15.36
N ILE A 169 -8.91 10.33 15.48
CA ILE A 169 -7.47 10.21 15.73
C ILE A 169 -7.17 10.62 17.15
N SER A 170 -6.42 9.78 17.89
CA SER A 170 -5.83 10.11 19.18
C SER A 170 -4.35 9.69 19.22
N ILE A 171 -3.59 10.24 20.15
CA ILE A 171 -2.17 9.89 20.42
C ILE A 171 -2.14 8.78 21.48
#